data_241a154315d395df04be4ed513f13724
#
_entry.id   241a154315d395df04be4ed513f13724
#
_cell.length_a   1.000
_cell.length_b   1.000
_cell.length_c   1.000
_cell.angle_alpha   90.00
_cell.angle_beta   90.00
_cell.angle_gamma   90.00
#
_symmetry.space_group_name_H-M   'P 1'
#
loop_
_entity.id
_entity.type
_entity.pdbx_description
1 polymer ?
#
loop_
_entity_poly.entity_id
_entity_poly.type
_entity_poly.pdbx_seq_one_letter_code
_entity_poly.pdbx_strand_id
1 'polypeptide(L)'
;MVEFEVKSKKQTIGKKKGQTVYYAVPKSNQHMTLDALCDMIMDETSLSRGDVMNTLITLGKMACRSLKMGASVDLGDLGSLRVYFPPKMMDDMKDVTAATLKTPKIIFTPKAKMREAAHAAEVSVDNPARKKSLTPAPKEKENKEENGPVAG
;
A
#
# COMPACT_ATOMS: atom_id res chain seq x y z
N MET A 1 -9.49 -0.25 12.64
CA MET A 1 -8.30 0.29 13.37
C MET A 1 -7.20 -0.75 13.34
N VAL A 2 -5.98 -0.37 12.92
CA VAL A 2 -4.80 -1.24 12.87
C VAL A 2 -3.97 -1.02 14.13
N GLU A 3 -3.77 -2.09 14.91
CA GLU A 3 -2.99 -2.03 16.14
C GLU A 3 -1.52 -2.35 15.88
N PHE A 4 -0.63 -1.52 16.41
CA PHE A 4 0.82 -1.71 16.36
C PHE A 4 1.37 -1.95 17.77
N GLU A 5 2.39 -2.78 17.86
CA GLU A 5 3.20 -2.97 19.07
C GLU A 5 4.62 -2.43 18.85
N VAL A 6 5.27 -2.01 19.93
CA VAL A 6 6.66 -1.54 19.87
C VAL A 6 7.61 -2.71 20.00
N LYS A 7 8.50 -2.89 19.01
CA LYS A 7 9.62 -3.84 19.06
C LYS A 7 10.95 -3.10 19.07
N SER A 8 11.95 -3.76 19.62
CA SER A 8 13.33 -3.25 19.66
C SER A 8 14.25 -4.13 18.80
N LYS A 9 15.25 -3.49 18.18
CA LYS A 9 16.29 -4.17 17.42
C LYS A 9 17.63 -3.47 17.64
N LYS A 10 18.70 -4.25 17.82
CA LYS A 10 20.06 -3.73 17.84
C LYS A 10 20.51 -3.43 16.40
N GLN A 11 20.90 -2.18 16.15
CA GLN A 11 21.30 -1.77 14.80
C GLN A 11 22.72 -2.24 14.50
N THR A 12 22.90 -2.96 13.40
CA THR A 12 24.18 -3.55 13.00
C THR A 12 24.96 -2.70 11.98
N ILE A 13 24.28 -1.76 11.30
CA ILE A 13 24.85 -0.96 10.21
C ILE A 13 24.40 0.51 10.36
N GLY A 14 25.23 1.45 9.90
CA GLY A 14 24.94 2.89 9.85
C GLY A 14 25.36 3.67 11.10
N LYS A 15 25.01 4.96 11.15
CA LYS A 15 25.43 5.92 12.20
C LYS A 15 25.04 5.52 13.64
N LYS A 16 24.05 4.64 13.79
CA LYS A 16 23.57 4.13 15.10
C LYS A 16 23.97 2.68 15.36
N LYS A 17 25.08 2.21 14.75
CA LYS A 17 25.60 0.85 14.94
C LYS A 17 25.83 0.58 16.44
N GLY A 18 25.34 -0.56 16.92
CA GLY A 18 25.44 -0.96 18.33
C GLY A 18 24.37 -0.40 19.26
N GLN A 19 23.58 0.58 18.83
CA GLN A 19 22.47 1.12 19.62
C GLN A 19 21.19 0.29 19.43
N THR A 20 20.36 0.26 20.47
CA THR A 20 19.01 -0.32 20.39
C THR A 20 18.08 0.75 19.80
N VAL A 21 17.40 0.38 18.72
CA VAL A 21 16.36 1.20 18.08
C VAL A 21 15.01 0.56 18.27
N TYR A 22 13.97 1.38 18.39
CA TYR A 22 12.60 0.96 18.59
C TYR A 22 11.78 1.29 17.35
N TYR A 23 10.85 0.41 16.99
CA TYR A 23 9.98 0.59 15.83
C TYR A 23 8.62 -0.08 16.06
N ALA A 24 7.59 0.44 15.41
CA ALA A 24 6.25 -0.14 15.48
C ALA A 24 6.09 -1.25 14.44
N VAL A 25 5.48 -2.37 14.84
CA VAL A 25 5.08 -3.46 13.96
C VAL A 25 3.60 -3.75 14.14
N PRO A 26 2.87 -4.16 13.11
CA PRO A 26 1.48 -4.59 13.25
C PRO A 26 1.38 -5.76 14.23
N LYS A 27 0.46 -5.67 15.18
CA LYS A 27 0.21 -6.71 16.18
C LYS A 27 -0.48 -7.93 15.56
N SER A 28 -1.39 -7.68 14.64
CA SER A 28 -2.02 -8.71 13.82
C SER A 28 -2.36 -8.15 12.43
N ASN A 29 -2.23 -8.97 11.40
CA ASN A 29 -2.72 -8.65 10.07
C ASN A 29 -4.08 -9.34 9.90
N GLN A 30 -5.16 -8.55 9.81
CA GLN A 30 -6.43 -9.08 9.40
C GLN A 30 -6.32 -9.49 7.93
N HIS A 31 -6.70 -10.71 7.63
CA HIS A 31 -6.68 -11.26 6.27
C HIS A 31 -8.12 -11.53 5.81
N MET A 32 -8.56 -10.80 4.80
CA MET A 32 -9.82 -11.08 4.12
C MET A 32 -9.59 -12.22 3.15
N THR A 33 -10.33 -13.31 3.29
CA THR A 33 -10.26 -14.45 2.38
C THR A 33 -10.97 -14.14 1.06
N LEU A 34 -10.64 -14.89 0.02
CA LEU A 34 -11.34 -14.78 -1.26
C LEU A 34 -12.84 -15.08 -1.12
N ASP A 35 -13.18 -16.03 -0.26
CA ASP A 35 -14.58 -16.39 0.02
C ASP A 35 -15.34 -15.23 0.65
N ALA A 36 -14.77 -14.59 1.67
CA ALA A 36 -15.37 -13.41 2.29
C ALA A 36 -15.51 -12.24 1.31
N LEU A 37 -14.52 -12.05 0.42
CA LEU A 37 -14.61 -11.05 -0.64
C LEU A 37 -15.75 -11.36 -1.62
N CYS A 38 -15.92 -12.63 -2.01
CA CYS A 38 -17.03 -13.05 -2.87
C CYS A 38 -18.38 -12.77 -2.22
N ASP A 39 -18.53 -13.09 -0.94
CA ASP A 39 -19.78 -12.85 -0.21
C ASP A 39 -20.12 -11.35 -0.18
N MET A 40 -19.14 -10.49 0.10
CA MET A 40 -19.33 -9.03 0.06
C MET A 40 -19.74 -8.51 -1.34
N ILE A 41 -19.13 -9.06 -2.41
CA ILE A 41 -19.49 -8.66 -3.79
C ILE A 41 -20.92 -9.11 -4.11
N MET A 42 -21.33 -10.28 -3.65
CA MET A 42 -22.70 -10.79 -3.84
C MET A 42 -23.72 -9.89 -3.12
N ASP A 43 -23.40 -9.42 -1.93
CA ASP A 43 -24.28 -8.52 -1.16
C ASP A 43 -24.48 -7.15 -1.87
N GLU A 44 -23.48 -6.69 -2.59
CA GLU A 44 -23.50 -5.40 -3.32
C GLU A 44 -23.98 -5.53 -4.78
N THR A 45 -24.12 -6.75 -5.29
CA THR A 45 -24.46 -6.99 -6.70
C THR A 45 -25.50 -8.10 -6.84
N SER A 46 -26.09 -8.25 -8.03
CA SER A 46 -26.98 -9.36 -8.35
C SER A 46 -26.25 -10.61 -8.89
N LEU A 47 -24.92 -10.64 -8.77
CA LEU A 47 -24.12 -11.77 -9.28
C LEU A 47 -24.22 -12.98 -8.34
N SER A 48 -24.24 -14.18 -8.92
CA SER A 48 -24.08 -15.41 -8.15
C SER A 48 -22.62 -15.61 -7.72
N ARG A 49 -22.38 -16.40 -6.67
CA ARG A 49 -21.02 -16.77 -6.22
C ARG A 49 -20.17 -17.35 -7.35
N GLY A 50 -20.78 -18.16 -8.21
CA GLY A 50 -20.10 -18.74 -9.38
C GLY A 50 -19.66 -17.68 -10.38
N ASP A 51 -20.48 -16.68 -10.63
CA ASP A 51 -20.15 -15.58 -11.56
C ASP A 51 -19.01 -14.72 -11.00
N VAL A 52 -19.05 -14.39 -9.72
CA VAL A 52 -17.97 -13.63 -9.05
C VAL A 52 -16.65 -14.39 -9.13
N MET A 53 -16.64 -15.68 -8.75
CA MET A 53 -15.44 -16.53 -8.81
C MET A 53 -14.89 -16.65 -10.22
N ASN A 54 -15.75 -16.93 -11.22
CA ASN A 54 -15.34 -17.03 -12.61
C ASN A 54 -14.75 -15.72 -13.12
N THR A 55 -15.33 -14.58 -12.75
CA THR A 55 -14.83 -13.25 -13.12
C THR A 55 -13.45 -13.00 -12.55
N LEU A 56 -13.23 -13.26 -11.26
CA LEU A 56 -11.93 -13.08 -10.60
C LEU A 56 -10.85 -14.00 -11.17
N ILE A 57 -11.17 -15.26 -11.42
CA ILE A 57 -10.24 -16.21 -12.03
C ILE A 57 -9.88 -15.78 -13.45
N THR A 58 -10.87 -15.34 -14.24
CA THR A 58 -10.66 -14.88 -15.61
C THR A 58 -9.82 -13.60 -15.65
N LEU A 59 -10.10 -12.64 -14.75
CA LEU A 59 -9.29 -11.45 -14.59
C LEU A 59 -7.82 -11.80 -14.31
N GLY A 60 -7.56 -12.72 -13.41
CA GLY A 60 -6.21 -13.20 -13.10
C GLY A 60 -5.51 -13.82 -14.32
N LYS A 61 -6.22 -14.66 -15.08
CA LYS A 61 -5.69 -15.27 -16.32
C LYS A 61 -5.37 -14.22 -17.37
N MET A 62 -6.24 -13.23 -17.59
CA MET A 62 -6.04 -12.17 -18.57
C MET A 62 -4.88 -11.25 -18.15
N ALA A 63 -4.80 -10.89 -16.87
CA ALA A 63 -3.69 -10.12 -16.33
C ALA A 63 -2.35 -10.86 -16.55
N CYS A 64 -2.25 -12.12 -16.20
CA CYS A 64 -1.05 -12.93 -16.43
C CYS A 64 -0.66 -12.99 -17.91
N ARG A 65 -1.63 -13.14 -18.82
CA ARG A 65 -1.38 -13.17 -20.27
C ARG A 65 -0.82 -11.82 -20.76
N SER A 66 -1.42 -10.71 -20.35
CA SER A 66 -0.96 -9.36 -20.73
C SER A 66 0.45 -9.07 -20.20
N LEU A 67 0.72 -9.41 -18.94
CA LEU A 67 2.05 -9.23 -18.32
C LEU A 67 3.14 -10.05 -19.03
N LYS A 68 2.84 -11.27 -19.50
CA LYS A 68 3.77 -12.08 -20.31
C LYS A 68 4.14 -11.40 -21.63
N MET A 69 3.26 -10.62 -22.21
CA MET A 69 3.52 -9.82 -23.42
C MET A 69 4.20 -8.47 -23.13
N GLY A 70 4.53 -8.21 -21.86
CA GLY A 70 5.13 -6.93 -21.44
C GLY A 70 4.14 -5.77 -21.34
N ALA A 71 2.84 -6.02 -21.52
CA ALA A 71 1.82 -5.00 -21.40
C ALA A 71 1.48 -4.72 -19.93
N SER A 72 1.16 -3.47 -19.61
CA SER A 72 0.57 -3.11 -18.32
C SER A 72 -0.92 -3.41 -18.32
N VAL A 73 -1.46 -3.74 -17.15
CA VAL A 73 -2.89 -4.05 -16.95
C VAL A 73 -3.48 -2.99 -16.03
N ASP A 74 -4.47 -2.26 -16.52
CA ASP A 74 -5.27 -1.34 -15.70
C ASP A 74 -6.42 -2.13 -15.04
N LEU A 75 -6.53 -2.01 -13.71
CA LEU A 75 -7.54 -2.65 -12.88
C LEU A 75 -8.61 -1.65 -12.40
N GLY A 76 -8.91 -0.64 -13.19
CA GLY A 76 -9.89 0.38 -12.84
C GLY A 76 -9.42 1.22 -11.65
N ASP A 77 -10.28 1.46 -10.68
CA ASP A 77 -10.01 2.27 -9.49
C ASP A 77 -8.96 1.66 -8.55
N LEU A 78 -8.68 0.37 -8.67
CA LEU A 78 -7.68 -0.31 -7.84
C LEU A 78 -6.27 0.19 -8.17
N GLY A 79 -5.92 0.23 -9.45
CA GLY A 79 -4.57 0.57 -9.86
C GLY A 79 -4.14 -0.12 -11.15
N SER A 80 -2.85 -0.22 -11.36
CA SER A 80 -2.29 -0.90 -12.51
C SER A 80 -1.15 -1.85 -12.12
N LEU A 81 -1.03 -2.93 -12.88
CA LEU A 81 0.04 -3.91 -12.78
C LEU A 81 0.99 -3.75 -13.96
N ARG A 82 2.28 -3.85 -13.73
CA ARG A 82 3.30 -3.89 -14.78
C ARG A 82 4.45 -4.81 -14.40
N VAL A 83 5.12 -5.38 -15.39
CA VAL A 83 6.38 -6.10 -15.20
C VAL A 83 7.53 -5.09 -15.27
N TYR A 84 8.46 -5.20 -14.35
CA TYR A 84 9.69 -4.43 -14.30
C TYR A 84 10.89 -5.36 -14.29
N PHE A 85 11.81 -5.14 -15.23
CA PHE A 85 13.07 -5.85 -15.34
C PHE A 85 14.21 -4.96 -14.84
N PRO A 86 14.70 -5.16 -13.61
CA PRO A 86 15.79 -4.35 -13.10
C PRO A 86 17.06 -4.55 -13.97
N PRO A 87 17.68 -3.49 -14.49
CA PRO A 87 18.91 -3.63 -15.27
C PRO A 87 20.10 -3.92 -14.36
N LYS A 88 21.12 -4.63 -14.90
CA LYS A 88 22.46 -4.66 -14.34
C LYS A 88 23.30 -3.63 -15.11
N MET A 89 24.01 -2.77 -14.38
CA MET A 89 24.93 -1.81 -14.99
C MET A 89 26.16 -2.56 -15.53
N MET A 90 26.56 -2.25 -16.77
CA MET A 90 27.73 -2.82 -17.45
C MET A 90 28.64 -1.68 -17.85
N ASP A 91 29.96 -1.96 -17.90
CA ASP A 91 30.97 -0.95 -18.22
C ASP A 91 31.07 -0.74 -19.74
N ASP A 92 30.79 -1.76 -20.57
CA ASP A 92 30.79 -1.67 -22.03
C ASP A 92 29.37 -1.90 -22.59
N MET A 93 28.97 -1.09 -23.56
CA MET A 93 27.71 -1.20 -24.28
C MET A 93 27.52 -2.56 -24.94
N LYS A 94 28.61 -3.21 -25.41
CA LYS A 94 28.56 -4.52 -26.06
C LYS A 94 28.13 -5.64 -25.13
N ASP A 95 28.33 -5.47 -23.82
CA ASP A 95 28.01 -6.48 -22.82
C ASP A 95 26.53 -6.44 -22.40
N VAL A 96 25.79 -5.41 -22.84
CA VAL A 96 24.34 -5.27 -22.53
C VAL A 96 23.53 -6.23 -23.40
N THR A 97 23.02 -7.28 -22.79
CA THR A 97 22.21 -8.32 -23.43
C THR A 97 20.96 -8.61 -22.58
N ALA A 98 20.03 -9.41 -23.12
CA ALA A 98 18.89 -9.86 -22.34
C ALA A 98 19.28 -10.61 -21.05
N ALA A 99 20.44 -11.28 -21.05
CA ALA A 99 20.99 -11.98 -19.88
C ALA A 99 21.48 -11.04 -18.77
N THR A 100 21.69 -9.75 -19.05
CA THR A 100 22.06 -8.75 -18.04
C THR A 100 20.87 -8.20 -17.28
N LEU A 101 19.65 -8.55 -17.68
CA LEU A 101 18.44 -8.21 -16.92
C LEU A 101 18.31 -9.12 -15.69
N LYS A 102 18.02 -8.52 -14.54
CA LYS A 102 17.76 -9.27 -13.32
C LYS A 102 16.35 -9.88 -13.35
N THR A 103 16.07 -10.75 -12.40
CA THR A 103 14.75 -11.37 -12.21
C THR A 103 13.63 -10.33 -12.27
N PRO A 104 12.62 -10.52 -13.12
CA PRO A 104 11.51 -9.59 -13.27
C PRO A 104 10.69 -9.50 -11.99
N LYS A 105 10.14 -8.32 -11.75
CA LYS A 105 9.24 -8.04 -10.62
C LYS A 105 7.92 -7.51 -11.14
N ILE A 106 6.83 -7.89 -10.48
CA ILE A 106 5.53 -7.27 -10.72
C ILE A 106 5.42 -6.06 -9.80
N ILE A 107 5.12 -4.91 -10.38
CA ILE A 107 4.88 -3.66 -9.65
C ILE A 107 3.40 -3.35 -9.76
N PHE A 108 2.76 -3.17 -8.60
CA PHE A 108 1.42 -2.62 -8.50
C PHE A 108 1.51 -1.13 -8.19
N THR A 109 0.79 -0.32 -8.96
CA THR A 109 0.70 1.13 -8.77
C THR A 109 -0.74 1.47 -8.43
N PRO A 110 -1.05 1.78 -7.15
CA PRO A 110 -2.42 2.09 -6.73
C PRO A 110 -2.88 3.44 -7.28
N LYS A 111 -4.17 3.55 -7.63
CA LYS A 111 -4.82 4.82 -7.99
C LYS A 111 -5.23 5.62 -6.74
N ALA A 112 -5.75 6.83 -6.97
CA ALA A 112 -6.09 7.79 -5.91
C ALA A 112 -6.96 7.20 -4.80
N LYS A 113 -8.06 6.55 -5.14
CA LYS A 113 -8.98 5.92 -4.18
C LYS A 113 -8.30 4.91 -3.26
N MET A 114 -7.41 4.07 -3.80
CA MET A 114 -6.66 3.10 -2.98
C MET A 114 -5.67 3.79 -2.04
N ARG A 115 -5.03 4.87 -2.48
CA ARG A 115 -4.13 5.67 -1.63
C ARG A 115 -4.88 6.41 -0.53
N GLU A 116 -6.02 7.00 -0.86
CA GLU A 116 -6.90 7.67 0.10
C GLU A 116 -7.40 6.69 1.17
N ALA A 117 -7.84 5.50 0.77
CA ALA A 117 -8.22 4.44 1.70
C ALA A 117 -7.09 4.05 2.66
N ALA A 118 -5.85 3.94 2.14
CA ALA A 118 -4.69 3.65 2.97
C ALA A 118 -4.37 4.80 3.95
N HIS A 119 -4.53 6.07 3.54
CA HIS A 119 -4.35 7.24 4.40
C HIS A 119 -5.46 7.40 5.45
N ALA A 120 -6.67 6.97 5.13
CA ALA A 120 -7.82 6.99 6.05
C ALA A 120 -7.80 5.85 7.08
N ALA A 121 -6.87 4.91 6.97
CA ALA A 121 -6.76 3.81 7.92
C ALA A 121 -6.42 4.33 9.32
N GLU A 122 -7.30 4.08 10.28
CA GLU A 122 -7.06 4.41 11.68
C GLU A 122 -5.99 3.50 12.27
N VAL A 123 -5.00 4.09 12.94
CA VAL A 123 -3.88 3.39 13.55
C VAL A 123 -3.77 3.69 15.05
N SER A 124 -3.44 2.68 15.83
CA SER A 124 -3.11 2.82 17.25
C SER A 124 -1.78 2.12 17.53
N VAL A 125 -0.98 2.69 18.46
CA VAL A 125 0.30 2.10 18.85
C VAL A 125 0.25 1.78 20.35
N ASP A 126 0.34 0.49 20.66
CA ASP A 126 0.49 0.01 22.04
C ASP A 126 1.97 0.17 22.45
N ASN A 127 2.24 1.26 23.20
CA ASN A 127 3.58 1.56 23.68
C ASN A 127 3.60 1.49 25.22
N PRO A 128 4.18 0.46 25.82
CA PRO A 128 4.20 0.27 27.27
C PRO A 128 4.96 1.38 28.01
N ALA A 129 5.90 2.06 27.35
CA ALA A 129 6.67 3.15 27.93
C ALA A 129 5.93 4.51 27.87
N ARG A 130 4.82 4.60 27.15
CA ARG A 130 4.04 5.81 27.00
C ARG A 130 2.66 5.60 27.61
N LYS A 131 2.35 6.29 28.71
CA LYS A 131 0.99 6.33 29.26
C LYS A 131 0.04 6.75 28.13
N LYS A 132 -1.07 6.02 27.91
CA LYS A 132 -2.08 6.28 26.87
C LYS A 132 -2.36 7.79 26.77
N SER A 133 -1.78 8.48 25.83
CA SER A 133 -2.23 9.80 25.42
C SER A 133 -3.31 9.56 24.38
N LEU A 134 -4.54 9.96 24.69
CA LEU A 134 -5.61 10.11 23.72
C LEU A 134 -5.09 10.92 22.53
N THR A 135 -5.31 10.42 21.34
CA THR A 135 -5.01 11.10 20.08
C THR A 135 -5.59 12.50 20.10
N PRO A 136 -4.83 13.58 19.86
CA PRO A 136 -5.41 14.91 19.73
C PRO A 136 -6.32 14.92 18.50
N ALA A 137 -7.55 15.40 18.70
CA ALA A 137 -8.48 15.69 17.61
C ALA A 137 -7.84 16.63 16.56
N PRO A 138 -8.23 16.54 15.27
CA PRO A 138 -7.73 17.42 14.23
C PRO A 138 -7.99 18.86 14.66
N LYS A 139 -6.96 19.70 14.65
CA LYS A 139 -7.11 21.13 14.90
C LYS A 139 -7.93 21.74 13.78
N GLU A 140 -9.15 22.17 14.09
CA GLU A 140 -9.92 23.08 13.26
C GLU A 140 -9.07 24.33 13.00
N LYS A 141 -8.93 24.67 11.72
CA LYS A 141 -8.30 25.94 11.32
C LYS A 141 -9.26 27.05 11.72
N GLU A 142 -8.91 27.80 12.76
CA GLU A 142 -9.53 29.08 13.04
C GLU A 142 -9.38 30.00 11.84
N ASN A 143 -10.48 30.29 11.15
CA ASN A 143 -10.61 31.39 10.22
C ASN A 143 -10.58 32.70 11.05
N LYS A 144 -9.45 33.39 11.03
CA LYS A 144 -9.43 34.80 11.43
C LYS A 144 -10.09 35.62 10.31
N GLU A 145 -11.34 35.97 10.52
CA GLU A 145 -11.94 37.09 9.81
C GLU A 145 -11.28 38.39 10.30
N GLU A 146 -10.54 39.00 9.40
CA GLU A 146 -9.91 40.32 9.59
C GLU A 146 -10.98 41.37 9.30
N ASN A 147 -11.64 41.88 10.35
CA ASN A 147 -12.46 43.06 10.28
C ASN A 147 -11.57 44.28 10.19
N GLY A 148 -11.42 44.84 8.99
CA GLY A 148 -10.82 46.15 8.78
C GLY A 148 -11.80 47.26 9.17
N PRO A 149 -11.31 48.41 9.72
CA PRO A 149 -12.19 49.47 10.20
C PRO A 149 -12.71 50.30 9.05
N VAL A 150 -14.02 50.56 9.07
CA VAL A 150 -14.71 51.57 8.23
C VAL A 150 -14.41 52.93 8.83
N ALA A 151 -13.71 53.77 8.08
CA ALA A 151 -13.56 55.19 8.39
C ALA A 151 -14.55 56.04 7.60
N GLY A 152 -15.19 56.92 8.27
CA GLY A 152 -16.16 57.94 8.08
C GLY A 152 -16.41 58.66 6.78
#